data_c83b15666d65438b410aa96eeae8ead8
#
_entry.id   c83b15666d65438b410aa96eeae8ead8
#
_cell.length_a   1.000
_cell.length_b   1.000
_cell.length_c   1.000
_cell.angle_alpha   90.00
_cell.angle_beta   90.00
_cell.angle_gamma   90.00
#
_symmetry.space_group_name_H-M   'P 1'
#
loop_
_entity.id
_entity.type
_entity.pdbx_description
1 polymer ?
#
loop_
_entity_poly.entity_id
_entity_poly.type
_entity_poly.pdbx_seq_one_letter_code
_entity_poly.pdbx_strand_id
1 'polypeptide(L)'
;MLLRRVLTALALLSMLIPALLAPQAWVWAAFSLIFVLLACGEWMRLLEPSRSQTAMFFALLATGLLIFLDSMSQERLRLSQIAMPVSMLACLAWCLLVPLSFRGLARQSWLQAWLACLFLLAAWLALLELHRIDLLFLFSCLALVWVADIAAYFTGRSLGRRKLAPAISPGKTQEGALGACLGVALVGFVCIVVDAAWLESTLPRRWYLLLTKCVGDIAAAIWVLLVLQVLVLLSILGDLFESQLKRMAGVKDSS
;
A
#
# COMPACT_ATOMS: atom_id res chain seq x y z
N MET A 1 -0.55 -4.72 -27.50
CA MET A 1 -0.94 -4.59 -26.07
C MET A 1 0.27 -4.31 -25.17
N LEU A 2 1.41 -4.99 -25.29
CA LEU A 2 2.61 -4.78 -24.45
C LEU A 2 3.17 -3.35 -24.55
N LEU A 3 3.33 -2.84 -25.77
CA LEU A 3 3.87 -1.48 -25.99
C LEU A 3 3.07 -0.38 -25.27
N ARG A 4 1.73 -0.45 -25.31
CA ARG A 4 0.89 0.54 -24.59
C ARG A 4 1.12 0.49 -23.08
N ARG A 5 1.25 -0.70 -22.50
CA ARG A 5 1.54 -0.88 -21.06
C ARG A 5 2.92 -0.35 -20.69
N VAL A 6 3.92 -0.58 -21.53
CA VAL A 6 5.28 -0.04 -21.33
C VAL A 6 5.27 1.48 -21.42
N LEU A 7 4.60 2.06 -22.42
CA LEU A 7 4.51 3.52 -22.58
C LEU A 7 3.78 4.17 -21.39
N THR A 8 2.67 3.60 -20.92
CA THR A 8 1.97 4.13 -19.72
C THR A 8 2.83 4.02 -18.47
N ALA A 9 3.55 2.91 -18.28
CA ALA A 9 4.47 2.76 -17.15
C ALA A 9 5.62 3.78 -17.20
N LEU A 10 6.22 4.00 -18.37
CA LEU A 10 7.27 5.01 -18.55
C LEU A 10 6.75 6.43 -18.32
N ALA A 11 5.54 6.74 -18.82
CA ALA A 11 4.92 8.05 -18.58
C ALA A 11 4.65 8.27 -17.08
N LEU A 12 4.13 7.26 -16.36
CA LEU A 12 3.93 7.35 -14.91
C LEU A 12 5.24 7.49 -14.15
N LEU A 13 6.27 6.73 -14.51
CA LEU A 13 7.61 6.85 -13.90
C LEU A 13 8.26 8.21 -14.16
N SER A 14 8.10 8.77 -15.35
CA SER A 14 8.63 10.10 -15.68
C SER A 14 8.00 11.23 -14.87
N MET A 15 6.79 11.04 -14.35
CA MET A 15 6.12 11.98 -13.43
C MET A 15 6.42 11.66 -11.96
N LEU A 16 6.49 10.38 -11.61
CA LEU A 16 6.72 9.93 -10.24
C LEU A 16 8.13 10.30 -9.75
N ILE A 17 9.17 10.05 -10.55
CA ILE A 17 10.55 10.28 -10.14
C ILE A 17 10.82 11.77 -9.82
N PRO A 18 10.46 12.75 -10.68
CA PRO A 18 10.61 14.15 -10.34
C PRO A 18 9.80 14.58 -9.11
N ALA A 19 8.58 14.05 -8.93
CA ALA A 19 7.76 14.37 -7.78
C ALA A 19 8.36 13.84 -6.47
N LEU A 20 8.97 12.65 -6.51
CA LEU A 20 9.67 12.05 -5.36
C LEU A 20 10.96 12.80 -5.00
N LEU A 21 11.70 13.25 -6.01
CA LEU A 21 13.00 13.93 -5.83
C LEU A 21 12.85 15.43 -5.60
N ALA A 22 11.66 15.98 -5.72
CA ALA A 22 11.43 17.40 -5.55
C ALA A 22 11.82 17.86 -4.13
N PRO A 23 12.61 18.94 -4.00
CA PRO A 23 13.04 19.43 -2.70
C PRO A 23 11.87 20.02 -1.86
N GLN A 24 10.78 20.39 -2.54
CA GLN A 24 9.59 20.91 -1.91
C GLN A 24 8.61 19.79 -1.56
N ALA A 25 8.35 19.58 -0.27
CA ALA A 25 7.45 18.53 0.23
C ALA A 25 6.02 18.63 -0.36
N TRP A 26 5.56 19.84 -0.70
CA TRP A 26 4.23 20.03 -1.29
C TRP A 26 4.07 19.41 -2.69
N VAL A 27 5.18 19.30 -3.46
CA VAL A 27 5.14 18.66 -4.79
C VAL A 27 4.77 17.19 -4.67
N TRP A 28 5.39 16.48 -3.73
CA TRP A 28 5.03 15.10 -3.42
C TRP A 28 3.62 14.98 -2.87
N ALA A 29 3.22 15.90 -1.97
CA ALA A 29 1.87 15.91 -1.40
C ALA A 29 0.79 16.11 -2.47
N ALA A 30 0.98 17.07 -3.38
CA ALA A 30 0.05 17.33 -4.47
C ALA A 30 -0.01 16.15 -5.45
N PHE A 31 1.14 15.62 -5.85
CA PHE A 31 1.23 14.50 -6.77
C PHE A 31 0.50 13.26 -6.21
N SER A 32 0.82 12.86 -4.99
CA SER A 32 0.20 11.70 -4.34
C SER A 32 -1.29 11.91 -4.06
N LEU A 33 -1.73 13.13 -3.73
CA LEU A 33 -3.13 13.47 -3.54
C LEU A 33 -3.96 13.23 -4.80
N ILE A 34 -3.45 13.58 -5.98
CA ILE A 34 -4.15 13.34 -7.25
C ILE A 34 -4.48 11.85 -7.40
N PHE A 35 -3.53 10.95 -7.15
CA PHE A 35 -3.78 9.50 -7.25
C PHE A 35 -4.77 9.01 -6.20
N VAL A 36 -4.70 9.52 -4.98
CA VAL A 36 -5.67 9.18 -3.93
C VAL A 36 -7.09 9.61 -4.31
N LEU A 37 -7.25 10.81 -4.87
CA LEU A 37 -8.55 11.30 -5.33
C LEU A 37 -9.10 10.49 -6.51
N LEU A 38 -8.24 10.11 -7.46
CA LEU A 38 -8.61 9.23 -8.56
C LEU A 38 -9.08 7.85 -8.03
N ALA A 39 -8.31 7.25 -7.13
CA ALA A 39 -8.67 5.98 -6.51
C ALA A 39 -9.98 6.07 -5.70
N CYS A 40 -10.20 7.17 -4.98
CA CYS A 40 -11.45 7.43 -4.28
C CYS A 40 -12.63 7.55 -5.26
N GLY A 41 -12.44 8.26 -6.37
CA GLY A 41 -13.46 8.39 -7.42
C GLY A 41 -13.83 7.04 -8.05
N GLU A 42 -12.84 6.18 -8.33
CA GLU A 42 -13.07 4.83 -8.83
C GLU A 42 -13.83 3.97 -7.80
N TRP A 43 -13.40 3.99 -6.54
CA TRP A 43 -14.08 3.24 -5.49
C TRP A 43 -15.53 3.69 -5.31
N MET A 44 -15.79 5.02 -5.31
CA MET A 44 -17.15 5.54 -5.22
C MET A 44 -18.03 5.11 -6.40
N ARG A 45 -17.49 5.05 -7.61
CA ARG A 45 -18.22 4.53 -8.79
C ARG A 45 -18.69 3.08 -8.62
N LEU A 46 -17.86 2.24 -7.95
CA LEU A 46 -18.20 0.85 -7.67
C LEU A 46 -19.35 0.70 -6.65
N LEU A 47 -19.61 1.74 -5.84
CA LEU A 47 -20.61 1.69 -4.75
C LEU A 47 -21.98 2.25 -5.12
N GLU A 48 -22.19 2.73 -6.36
CA GLU A 48 -23.40 3.46 -6.78
C GLU A 48 -23.67 4.69 -5.89
N PRO A 49 -23.21 5.89 -6.27
CA PRO A 49 -23.08 7.03 -5.37
C PRO A 49 -24.44 7.57 -4.89
N SER A 50 -24.70 7.46 -3.60
CA SER A 50 -25.75 8.20 -2.90
C SER A 50 -25.29 9.63 -2.59
N ARG A 51 -26.22 10.54 -2.22
CA ARG A 51 -25.88 11.91 -1.80
C ARG A 51 -24.88 11.96 -0.66
N SER A 52 -24.97 11.02 0.29
CA SER A 52 -24.04 10.93 1.43
C SER A 52 -22.62 10.54 0.98
N GLN A 53 -22.49 9.64 0.02
CA GLN A 53 -21.19 9.23 -0.53
C GLN A 53 -20.52 10.35 -1.31
N THR A 54 -21.29 11.14 -2.05
CA THR A 54 -20.80 12.35 -2.72
C THR A 54 -20.30 13.37 -1.68
N ALA A 55 -21.02 13.57 -0.58
CA ALA A 55 -20.58 14.44 0.51
C ALA A 55 -19.28 13.96 1.15
N MET A 56 -19.10 12.63 1.33
CA MET A 56 -17.87 12.05 1.84
C MET A 56 -16.68 12.26 0.91
N PHE A 57 -16.88 12.15 -0.41
CA PHE A 57 -15.85 12.47 -1.39
C PHE A 57 -15.39 13.93 -1.26
N PHE A 58 -16.32 14.89 -1.16
CA PHE A 58 -15.97 16.29 -0.94
C PHE A 58 -15.32 16.53 0.42
N ALA A 59 -15.72 15.80 1.48
CA ALA A 59 -15.06 15.87 2.78
C ALA A 59 -13.62 15.38 2.73
N LEU A 60 -13.35 14.27 2.04
CA LEU A 60 -11.98 13.77 1.83
C LEU A 60 -11.14 14.79 1.05
N LEU A 61 -11.72 15.36 -0.01
CA LEU A 61 -11.06 16.38 -0.83
C LEU A 61 -10.72 17.63 0.00
N ALA A 62 -11.68 18.12 0.80
CA ALA A 62 -11.46 19.24 1.70
C ALA A 62 -10.40 18.95 2.76
N THR A 63 -10.44 17.76 3.38
CA THR A 63 -9.43 17.32 4.35
C THR A 63 -8.05 17.23 3.69
N GLY A 64 -7.97 16.66 2.49
CA GLY A 64 -6.74 16.61 1.70
C GLY A 64 -6.19 18.00 1.40
N LEU A 65 -7.06 18.93 1.00
CA LEU A 65 -6.68 20.31 0.74
C LEU A 65 -6.17 21.01 2.01
N LEU A 66 -6.84 20.83 3.15
CA LEU A 66 -6.40 21.41 4.43
C LEU A 66 -5.03 20.87 4.85
N ILE A 67 -4.80 19.57 4.74
CA ILE A 67 -3.50 18.95 5.04
C ILE A 67 -2.43 19.42 4.04
N PHE A 68 -2.80 19.58 2.77
CA PHE A 68 -1.90 20.12 1.75
C PHE A 68 -1.48 21.55 2.09
N LEU A 69 -2.42 22.43 2.46
CA LEU A 69 -2.14 23.80 2.88
C LEU A 69 -1.29 23.85 4.15
N ASP A 70 -1.55 22.95 5.12
CA ASP A 70 -0.75 22.82 6.34
C ASP A 70 0.68 22.36 6.02
N SER A 71 0.85 21.47 5.05
CA SER A 71 2.18 21.01 4.60
C SER A 71 3.03 22.12 3.98
N MET A 72 2.40 23.15 3.40
CA MET A 72 3.07 24.35 2.89
C MET A 72 3.55 25.29 4.00
N SER A 73 2.89 25.30 5.16
CA SER A 73 3.18 26.23 6.28
C SER A 73 4.42 25.85 7.09
N GLN A 74 5.12 24.79 6.76
CA GLN A 74 6.31 24.26 7.47
C GLN A 74 6.10 23.84 8.94
N GLU A 75 4.90 23.84 9.46
CA GLU A 75 4.60 23.34 10.81
C GLU A 75 4.61 21.80 10.84
N ARG A 76 5.81 21.22 10.80
CA ARG A 76 6.09 19.78 10.66
C ARG A 76 5.50 18.89 11.77
N LEU A 77 5.13 19.46 12.93
CA LEU A 77 4.69 18.69 14.10
C LEU A 77 3.24 18.21 14.01
N ARG A 78 2.36 18.93 13.30
CA ARG A 78 0.93 18.60 13.26
C ARG A 78 0.61 17.38 12.41
N LEU A 79 1.33 17.18 11.30
CA LEU A 79 1.05 16.06 10.39
C LEU A 79 1.26 14.70 11.08
N SER A 80 2.39 14.50 11.79
CA SER A 80 2.68 13.25 12.50
C SER A 80 1.68 12.94 13.61
N GLN A 81 1.17 13.97 14.29
CA GLN A 81 0.15 13.84 15.34
C GLN A 81 -1.19 13.33 14.79
N ILE A 82 -1.51 13.64 13.53
CA ILE A 82 -2.73 13.19 12.86
C ILE A 82 -2.50 11.85 12.15
N ALA A 83 -1.37 11.70 11.47
CA ALA A 83 -1.06 10.52 10.66
C ALA A 83 -1.05 9.23 11.49
N MET A 84 -0.44 9.25 12.67
CA MET A 84 -0.33 8.07 13.52
C MET A 84 -1.71 7.53 13.98
N PRO A 85 -2.60 8.31 14.64
CA PRO A 85 -3.89 7.80 15.08
C PRO A 85 -4.80 7.39 13.91
N VAL A 86 -4.78 8.12 12.78
CA VAL A 86 -5.55 7.75 11.58
C VAL A 86 -5.06 6.44 11.01
N SER A 87 -3.74 6.23 10.91
CA SER A 87 -3.17 4.98 10.42
C SER A 87 -3.47 3.82 11.37
N MET A 88 -3.40 4.02 12.69
CA MET A 88 -3.78 2.99 13.67
C MET A 88 -5.25 2.60 13.54
N LEU A 89 -6.15 3.58 13.41
CA LEU A 89 -7.58 3.31 13.20
C LEU A 89 -7.82 2.57 11.88
N ALA A 90 -7.13 2.96 10.81
CA ALA A 90 -7.21 2.28 9.51
C ALA A 90 -6.71 0.83 9.60
N CYS A 91 -5.58 0.57 10.28
CA CYS A 91 -5.07 -0.77 10.49
C CYS A 91 -6.05 -1.65 11.29
N LEU A 92 -6.63 -1.12 12.36
CA LEU A 92 -7.65 -1.82 13.14
C LEU A 92 -8.89 -2.14 12.29
N ALA A 93 -9.39 -1.15 11.56
CA ALA A 93 -10.52 -1.33 10.64
C ALA A 93 -10.19 -2.35 9.55
N TRP A 94 -8.97 -2.33 9.00
CA TRP A 94 -8.50 -3.30 8.02
C TRP A 94 -8.51 -4.72 8.58
N CYS A 95 -7.91 -4.94 9.73
CA CYS A 95 -7.81 -6.26 10.35
C CYS A 95 -9.17 -6.84 10.77
N LEU A 96 -10.13 -5.98 11.14
CA LEU A 96 -11.44 -6.43 11.62
C LEU A 96 -12.48 -6.49 10.49
N LEU A 97 -12.62 -5.42 9.71
CA LEU A 97 -13.74 -5.26 8.78
C LEU A 97 -13.50 -5.89 7.40
N VAL A 98 -12.24 -5.95 6.93
CA VAL A 98 -11.94 -6.60 5.66
C VAL A 98 -12.24 -8.11 5.70
N PRO A 99 -11.81 -8.90 6.71
CA PRO A 99 -12.21 -10.29 6.83
C PRO A 99 -13.71 -10.50 7.00
N LEU A 100 -14.41 -9.59 7.70
CA LEU A 100 -15.87 -9.64 7.84
C LEU A 100 -16.59 -9.38 6.52
N SER A 101 -16.04 -8.56 5.65
CA SER A 101 -16.60 -8.29 4.32
C SER A 101 -16.61 -9.56 3.44
N PHE A 102 -15.60 -10.43 3.55
CA PHE A 102 -15.58 -11.73 2.86
C PHE A 102 -16.70 -12.66 3.31
N ARG A 103 -17.17 -12.52 4.56
CA ARG A 103 -18.32 -13.24 5.10
C ARG A 103 -19.66 -12.59 4.77
N GLY A 104 -19.67 -11.50 4.01
CA GLY A 104 -20.88 -10.78 3.64
C GLY A 104 -21.43 -9.82 4.71
N LEU A 105 -20.76 -9.68 5.87
CA LEU A 105 -21.25 -8.88 7.01
C LEU A 105 -21.04 -7.37 6.85
N ALA A 106 -20.10 -6.93 5.99
CA ALA A 106 -19.80 -5.51 5.77
C ALA A 106 -20.13 -5.05 4.35
N ARG A 107 -21.30 -5.47 3.82
CA ARG A 107 -21.72 -5.18 2.41
C ARG A 107 -22.48 -3.88 2.25
N GLN A 108 -22.77 -3.16 3.32
CA GLN A 108 -23.53 -1.91 3.27
C GLN A 108 -22.70 -0.83 2.57
N SER A 109 -23.28 -0.20 1.53
CA SER A 109 -22.56 0.78 0.69
C SER A 109 -22.02 1.98 1.48
N TRP A 110 -22.76 2.45 2.49
CA TRP A 110 -22.30 3.55 3.35
C TRP A 110 -21.05 3.17 4.16
N LEU A 111 -20.98 1.94 4.71
CA LEU A 111 -19.80 1.46 5.44
C LEU A 111 -18.60 1.33 4.50
N GLN A 112 -18.80 0.80 3.30
CA GLN A 112 -17.75 0.70 2.29
C GLN A 112 -17.22 2.08 1.88
N ALA A 113 -18.09 3.10 1.78
CA ALA A 113 -17.68 4.45 1.49
C ALA A 113 -16.83 5.07 2.63
N TRP A 114 -17.21 4.86 3.89
CA TRP A 114 -16.40 5.28 5.04
C TRP A 114 -15.03 4.58 5.07
N LEU A 115 -15.00 3.28 4.81
CA LEU A 115 -13.75 2.52 4.73
C LEU A 115 -12.85 3.02 3.60
N ALA A 116 -13.41 3.33 2.43
CA ALA A 116 -12.66 3.92 1.32
C ALA A 116 -11.98 5.22 1.74
N CYS A 117 -12.74 6.16 2.33
CA CYS A 117 -12.20 7.42 2.79
C CYS A 117 -11.12 7.24 3.86
N LEU A 118 -11.36 6.38 4.85
CA LEU A 118 -10.41 6.10 5.92
C LEU A 118 -9.11 5.48 5.39
N PHE A 119 -9.22 4.45 4.56
CA PHE A 119 -8.03 3.72 4.05
C PHE A 119 -7.22 4.57 3.09
N LEU A 120 -7.86 5.33 2.19
CA LEU A 120 -7.17 6.19 1.25
C LEU A 120 -6.53 7.40 1.94
N LEU A 121 -7.21 7.99 2.94
CA LEU A 121 -6.63 9.06 3.76
C LEU A 121 -5.43 8.55 4.55
N ALA A 122 -5.55 7.40 5.22
CA ALA A 122 -4.46 6.80 5.98
C ALA A 122 -3.26 6.45 5.08
N ALA A 123 -3.51 5.87 3.91
CA ALA A 123 -2.46 5.56 2.94
C ALA A 123 -1.75 6.84 2.46
N TRP A 124 -2.50 7.91 2.18
CA TRP A 124 -1.91 9.18 1.79
C TRP A 124 -1.05 9.79 2.90
N LEU A 125 -1.57 9.85 4.12
CA LEU A 125 -0.81 10.32 5.28
C LEU A 125 0.46 9.50 5.53
N ALA A 126 0.38 8.18 5.38
CA ALA A 126 1.54 7.30 5.49
C ALA A 126 2.58 7.58 4.40
N LEU A 127 2.16 7.81 3.14
CA LEU A 127 3.07 8.19 2.05
C LEU A 127 3.77 9.52 2.32
N LEU A 128 3.06 10.52 2.87
CA LEU A 128 3.63 11.80 3.26
C LEU A 128 4.66 11.63 4.39
N GLU A 129 4.31 10.86 5.42
CA GLU A 129 5.21 10.63 6.55
C GLU A 129 6.46 9.83 6.15
N LEU A 130 6.31 8.77 5.35
CA LEU A 130 7.43 8.00 4.85
C LEU A 130 8.38 8.85 4.01
N HIS A 131 7.86 9.71 3.15
CA HIS A 131 8.67 10.64 2.35
C HIS A 131 9.43 11.65 3.23
N ARG A 132 8.79 12.15 4.30
CA ARG A 132 9.43 13.06 5.27
C ARG A 132 10.52 12.39 6.09
N ILE A 133 10.36 11.12 6.38
CA ILE A 133 11.32 10.34 7.16
C ILE A 133 12.59 10.13 6.34
N ASP A 134 12.45 9.52 5.18
CA ASP A 134 13.54 9.20 4.28
C ASP A 134 12.97 8.69 2.94
N LEU A 135 13.45 9.26 1.84
CA LEU A 135 13.00 8.89 0.50
C LEU A 135 13.32 7.43 0.15
N LEU A 136 14.52 6.97 0.50
CA LEU A 136 14.93 5.58 0.24
C LEU A 136 14.12 4.60 1.11
N PHE A 137 13.72 5.03 2.32
CA PHE A 137 12.84 4.22 3.17
C PHE A 137 11.45 4.07 2.56
N LEU A 138 10.86 5.14 2.04
CA LEU A 138 9.61 5.07 1.27
C LEU A 138 9.76 4.13 0.08
N PHE A 139 10.83 4.30 -0.71
CA PHE A 139 11.06 3.48 -1.89
C PHE A 139 11.25 1.99 -1.54
N SER A 140 11.95 1.68 -0.45
CA SER A 140 12.12 0.31 0.02
C SER A 140 10.81 -0.34 0.48
N CYS A 141 9.91 0.43 1.12
CA CYS A 141 8.57 -0.05 1.45
C CYS A 141 7.74 -0.39 0.20
N LEU A 142 7.81 0.46 -0.84
CA LEU A 142 7.15 0.18 -2.12
C LEU A 142 7.78 -1.03 -2.84
N ALA A 143 9.10 -1.14 -2.80
CA ALA A 143 9.82 -2.26 -3.41
C ALA A 143 9.45 -3.62 -2.80
N LEU A 144 9.16 -3.68 -1.50
CA LEU A 144 8.68 -4.92 -0.86
C LEU A 144 7.36 -5.41 -1.48
N VAL A 145 6.44 -4.49 -1.76
CA VAL A 145 5.17 -4.82 -2.43
C VAL A 145 5.44 -5.33 -3.84
N TRP A 146 6.31 -4.67 -4.60
CA TRP A 146 6.67 -5.10 -5.95
C TRP A 146 7.34 -6.48 -5.97
N VAL A 147 8.22 -6.76 -5.02
CA VAL A 147 8.85 -8.09 -4.86
C VAL A 147 7.78 -9.15 -4.58
N ALA A 148 6.85 -8.87 -3.68
CA ALA A 148 5.74 -9.78 -3.37
C ALA A 148 4.91 -10.09 -4.63
N ASP A 149 4.52 -9.06 -5.40
CA ASP A 149 3.70 -9.19 -6.59
C ASP A 149 4.42 -9.95 -7.71
N ILE A 150 5.70 -9.63 -7.94
CA ILE A 150 6.54 -10.31 -8.94
C ILE A 150 6.70 -11.78 -8.56
N ALA A 151 7.05 -12.08 -7.33
CA ALA A 151 7.22 -13.44 -6.84
C ALA A 151 5.90 -14.23 -6.91
N ALA A 152 4.77 -13.60 -6.49
CA ALA A 152 3.44 -14.19 -6.62
C ALA A 152 3.07 -14.53 -8.07
N TYR A 153 3.36 -13.61 -9.00
CA TYR A 153 3.06 -13.80 -10.42
C TYR A 153 3.84 -14.96 -11.00
N PHE A 154 5.17 -15.01 -10.82
CA PHE A 154 5.99 -16.08 -11.41
C PHE A 154 5.69 -17.45 -10.80
N THR A 155 5.56 -17.55 -9.48
CA THR A 155 5.24 -18.82 -8.81
C THR A 155 3.82 -19.26 -9.09
N GLY A 156 2.85 -18.34 -9.09
CA GLY A 156 1.47 -18.64 -9.43
C GLY A 156 1.28 -19.09 -10.87
N ARG A 157 2.08 -18.54 -11.80
CA ARG A 157 2.03 -18.93 -13.22
C ARG A 157 2.71 -20.26 -13.50
N SER A 158 3.86 -20.54 -12.86
CA SER A 158 4.66 -21.73 -13.12
C SER A 158 4.22 -22.95 -12.30
N LEU A 159 3.84 -22.74 -11.04
CA LEU A 159 3.54 -23.81 -10.09
C LEU A 159 2.07 -23.82 -9.62
N GLY A 160 1.28 -22.78 -9.96
CA GLY A 160 -0.08 -22.61 -9.47
C GLY A 160 -1.03 -23.74 -9.88
N ARG A 161 -1.53 -24.46 -8.88
CA ARG A 161 -2.49 -25.55 -9.03
C ARG A 161 -3.77 -25.28 -8.26
N ARG A 162 -3.66 -24.77 -7.02
CA ARG A 162 -4.78 -24.55 -6.13
C ARG A 162 -5.20 -23.08 -6.14
N LYS A 163 -6.47 -22.83 -6.41
CA LYS A 163 -7.00 -21.45 -6.36
C LYS A 163 -7.04 -20.93 -4.92
N LEU A 164 -6.69 -19.67 -4.73
CA LEU A 164 -6.71 -19.02 -3.42
C LEU A 164 -8.14 -18.59 -3.04
N ALA A 165 -8.83 -17.92 -3.95
CA ALA A 165 -10.19 -17.42 -3.76
C ALA A 165 -10.99 -17.52 -5.08
N PRO A 166 -11.50 -18.71 -5.48
CA PRO A 166 -12.11 -18.94 -6.79
C PRO A 166 -13.26 -18.01 -7.12
N ALA A 167 -14.11 -17.70 -6.13
CA ALA A 167 -15.29 -16.86 -6.32
C ALA A 167 -14.97 -15.36 -6.48
N ILE A 168 -13.84 -14.91 -5.95
CA ILE A 168 -13.45 -13.51 -5.89
C ILE A 168 -12.42 -13.20 -6.98
N SER A 169 -11.34 -13.96 -7.00
CA SER A 169 -10.21 -13.79 -7.93
C SER A 169 -9.74 -15.15 -8.45
N PRO A 170 -10.30 -15.64 -9.57
CA PRO A 170 -9.96 -16.96 -10.11
C PRO A 170 -8.52 -17.06 -10.65
N GLY A 171 -7.84 -15.92 -10.84
CA GLY A 171 -6.44 -15.86 -11.28
C GLY A 171 -5.43 -16.16 -10.17
N LYS A 172 -5.78 -15.95 -8.90
CA LYS A 172 -4.87 -16.10 -7.77
C LYS A 172 -4.77 -17.55 -7.29
N THR A 173 -3.54 -17.95 -6.94
CA THR A 173 -3.22 -19.31 -6.50
C THR A 173 -2.57 -19.32 -5.12
N GLN A 174 -2.71 -20.41 -4.38
CA GLN A 174 -2.06 -20.59 -3.07
C GLN A 174 -0.54 -20.64 -3.21
N GLU A 175 -0.06 -21.27 -4.28
CA GLU A 175 1.37 -21.33 -4.60
C GLU A 175 1.93 -19.94 -4.91
N GLY A 176 1.13 -19.07 -5.57
CA GLY A 176 1.48 -17.66 -5.77
C GLY A 176 1.61 -16.92 -4.46
N ALA A 177 0.67 -17.10 -3.52
CA ALA A 177 0.75 -16.49 -2.20
C ALA A 177 1.98 -16.95 -1.41
N LEU A 178 2.30 -18.26 -1.45
CA LEU A 178 3.54 -18.79 -0.86
C LEU A 178 4.78 -18.21 -1.53
N GLY A 179 4.75 -18.03 -2.85
CA GLY A 179 5.83 -17.40 -3.60
C GLY A 179 6.08 -15.95 -3.17
N ALA A 180 5.03 -15.17 -2.92
CA ALA A 180 5.16 -13.83 -2.36
C ALA A 180 5.87 -13.85 -0.99
N CYS A 181 5.42 -14.73 -0.10
CA CYS A 181 6.02 -14.91 1.22
C CYS A 181 7.50 -15.29 1.13
N LEU A 182 7.84 -16.27 0.29
CA LEU A 182 9.22 -16.73 0.11
C LEU A 182 10.10 -15.67 -0.56
N GLY A 183 9.58 -14.94 -1.55
CA GLY A 183 10.30 -13.86 -2.23
C GLY A 183 10.68 -12.73 -1.27
N VAL A 184 9.74 -12.27 -0.45
CA VAL A 184 10.00 -11.23 0.54
C VAL A 184 10.90 -11.74 1.67
N ALA A 185 10.70 -13.00 2.12
CA ALA A 185 11.60 -13.61 3.12
C ALA A 185 13.03 -13.71 2.62
N LEU A 186 13.23 -14.09 1.35
CA LEU A 186 14.55 -14.16 0.73
C LEU A 186 15.23 -12.80 0.68
N VAL A 187 14.52 -11.76 0.23
CA VAL A 187 15.06 -10.39 0.20
C VAL A 187 15.38 -9.91 1.61
N GLY A 188 14.48 -10.12 2.58
CA GLY A 188 14.74 -9.77 3.99
C GLY A 188 15.94 -10.51 4.56
N PHE A 189 16.07 -11.81 4.29
CA PHE A 189 17.20 -12.62 4.72
C PHE A 189 18.51 -12.13 4.10
N VAL A 190 18.54 -11.88 2.80
CA VAL A 190 19.71 -11.32 2.09
C VAL A 190 20.13 -10.00 2.73
N CYS A 191 19.18 -9.10 3.00
CA CYS A 191 19.47 -7.84 3.68
C CYS A 191 20.06 -8.03 5.10
N ILE A 192 19.67 -9.08 5.83
CA ILE A 192 20.20 -9.37 7.16
C ILE A 192 21.64 -9.93 7.09
N VAL A 193 21.95 -10.74 6.07
CA VAL A 193 23.23 -11.45 5.96
C VAL A 193 24.32 -10.64 5.26
N VAL A 194 23.93 -9.67 4.42
CA VAL A 194 24.89 -8.81 3.72
C VAL A 194 25.65 -7.93 4.71
N ASP A 195 26.96 -7.75 4.46
CA ASP A 195 27.89 -7.02 5.33
C ASP A 195 27.36 -5.64 5.75
N ALA A 196 27.46 -5.35 7.04
CA ALA A 196 27.00 -4.11 7.66
C ALA A 196 27.61 -2.85 7.00
N ALA A 197 28.87 -2.89 6.57
CA ALA A 197 29.53 -1.77 5.91
C ALA A 197 28.92 -1.46 4.53
N TRP A 198 28.54 -2.49 3.77
CA TRP A 198 27.85 -2.33 2.49
C TRP A 198 26.41 -1.84 2.71
N LEU A 199 25.73 -2.35 3.71
CA LEU A 199 24.37 -1.92 4.09
C LEU A 199 24.35 -0.45 4.52
N GLU A 200 25.35 0.03 5.26
CA GLU A 200 25.47 1.42 5.69
C GLU A 200 25.54 2.39 4.51
N SER A 201 26.24 2.00 3.44
CA SER A 201 26.39 2.83 2.25
C SER A 201 25.22 2.79 1.28
N THR A 202 24.38 1.75 1.32
CA THR A 202 23.36 1.47 0.30
C THR A 202 21.92 1.53 0.80
N LEU A 203 21.69 1.23 2.08
CA LEU A 203 20.35 1.20 2.64
C LEU A 203 19.97 2.48 3.38
N PRO A 204 18.68 2.84 3.41
CA PRO A 204 18.18 3.89 4.27
C PRO A 204 18.59 3.65 5.72
N ARG A 205 19.04 4.70 6.41
CA ARG A 205 19.55 4.64 7.79
C ARG A 205 18.64 3.86 8.75
N ARG A 206 17.32 3.93 8.56
CA ARG A 206 16.34 3.22 9.41
C ARG A 206 16.38 1.70 9.19
N TRP A 207 16.46 1.26 7.96
CA TRP A 207 16.62 -0.15 7.64
C TRP A 207 17.96 -0.68 8.12
N TYR A 208 19.03 0.09 7.90
CA TYR A 208 20.35 -0.23 8.42
C TYR A 208 20.31 -0.44 9.93
N LEU A 209 19.74 0.50 10.70
CA LEU A 209 19.64 0.38 12.17
C LEU A 209 18.76 -0.79 12.63
N LEU A 210 17.73 -1.16 11.87
CA LEU A 210 16.93 -2.35 12.16
C LEU A 210 17.72 -3.62 11.89
N LEU A 211 18.38 -3.69 10.74
CA LEU A 211 19.10 -4.89 10.30
C LEU A 211 20.39 -5.13 11.10
N THR A 212 21.12 -4.09 11.48
CA THR A 212 22.32 -4.24 12.33
C THR A 212 21.99 -4.80 13.72
N LYS A 213 20.80 -4.51 14.26
CA LYS A 213 20.32 -5.18 15.48
C LYS A 213 20.06 -6.67 15.27
N CYS A 214 19.77 -7.09 14.03
CA CYS A 214 19.53 -8.48 13.68
C CYS A 214 20.82 -9.28 13.46
N VAL A 215 21.95 -8.60 13.17
CA VAL A 215 23.26 -9.22 12.95
C VAL A 215 23.86 -9.65 14.27
N GLY A 216 23.55 -10.60 14.91
CA GLY A 216 24.00 -11.06 16.24
C GLY A 216 22.87 -11.35 17.21
N ASP A 217 21.64 -10.98 16.85
CA ASP A 217 20.42 -11.29 17.59
C ASP A 217 19.43 -12.02 16.70
N ILE A 218 19.42 -13.35 16.81
CA ILE A 218 18.51 -14.24 16.06
C ILE A 218 17.04 -13.89 16.34
N ALA A 219 16.72 -13.47 17.56
CA ALA A 219 15.35 -13.10 17.90
C ALA A 219 14.91 -11.84 17.13
N ALA A 220 15.76 -10.83 17.02
CA ALA A 220 15.49 -9.63 16.23
C ALA A 220 15.34 -9.97 14.73
N ALA A 221 16.18 -10.85 14.19
CA ALA A 221 16.08 -11.31 12.80
C ALA A 221 14.73 -12.02 12.52
N ILE A 222 14.32 -12.91 13.41
CA ILE A 222 13.02 -13.58 13.32
C ILE A 222 11.88 -12.56 13.38
N TRP A 223 11.93 -11.58 14.28
CA TRP A 223 10.91 -10.53 14.37
C TRP A 223 10.78 -9.71 13.09
N VAL A 224 11.89 -9.30 12.49
CA VAL A 224 11.85 -8.56 11.22
C VAL A 224 11.22 -9.42 10.12
N LEU A 225 11.63 -10.68 9.98
CA LEU A 225 11.04 -11.59 9.00
C LEU A 225 9.54 -11.81 9.24
N LEU A 226 9.10 -11.96 10.48
CA LEU A 226 7.67 -12.08 10.81
C LEU A 226 6.88 -10.83 10.43
N VAL A 227 7.40 -9.64 10.72
CA VAL A 227 6.76 -8.37 10.32
C VAL A 227 6.63 -8.30 8.80
N LEU A 228 7.67 -8.65 8.05
CA LEU A 228 7.62 -8.69 6.59
C LEU A 228 6.55 -9.66 6.08
N GLN A 229 6.40 -10.85 6.71
CA GLN A 229 5.34 -11.79 6.34
C GLN A 229 3.93 -11.24 6.62
N VAL A 230 3.74 -10.56 7.75
CA VAL A 230 2.47 -9.90 8.05
C VAL A 230 2.11 -8.86 6.99
N LEU A 231 3.08 -8.04 6.54
CA LEU A 231 2.86 -7.07 5.47
C LEU A 231 2.48 -7.74 4.15
N VAL A 232 3.11 -8.86 3.79
CA VAL A 232 2.75 -9.63 2.59
C VAL A 232 1.32 -10.17 2.69
N LEU A 233 0.94 -10.73 3.83
CA LEU A 233 -0.43 -11.23 4.04
C LEU A 233 -1.46 -10.11 3.95
N LEU A 234 -1.18 -8.95 4.53
CA LEU A 234 -2.04 -7.76 4.42
C LEU A 234 -2.16 -7.27 2.98
N SER A 235 -1.09 -7.30 2.20
CA SER A 235 -1.10 -6.97 0.76
C SER A 235 -1.98 -7.94 -0.03
N ILE A 236 -1.84 -9.26 0.20
CA ILE A 236 -2.67 -10.28 -0.45
C ILE A 236 -4.16 -10.09 -0.10
N LEU A 237 -4.47 -9.80 1.17
CA LEU A 237 -5.84 -9.51 1.61
C LEU A 237 -6.40 -8.25 0.93
N GLY A 238 -5.57 -7.22 0.77
CA GLY A 238 -5.94 -5.99 0.09
C GLY A 238 -6.35 -6.19 -1.36
N ASP A 239 -5.56 -6.95 -2.10
CA ASP A 239 -5.82 -7.26 -3.48
C ASP A 239 -7.07 -8.18 -3.64
N LEU A 240 -7.31 -9.11 -2.69
CA LEU A 240 -8.55 -9.87 -2.63
C LEU A 240 -9.76 -9.00 -2.32
N PHE A 241 -9.61 -8.05 -1.40
CA PHE A 241 -10.66 -7.10 -1.05
C PHE A 241 -11.04 -6.20 -2.23
N GLU A 242 -10.06 -5.64 -2.95
CA GLU A 242 -10.30 -4.89 -4.18
C GLU A 242 -11.04 -5.76 -5.22
N SER A 243 -10.59 -6.99 -5.43
CA SER A 243 -11.25 -7.95 -6.32
C SER A 243 -12.70 -8.22 -5.90
N GLN A 244 -12.97 -8.31 -4.60
CA GLN A 244 -14.32 -8.49 -4.06
C GLN A 244 -15.22 -7.27 -4.35
N LEU A 245 -14.71 -6.05 -4.16
CA LEU A 245 -15.45 -4.82 -4.47
C LEU A 245 -15.89 -4.79 -5.93
N LYS A 246 -14.99 -5.15 -6.86
CA LYS A 246 -15.31 -5.25 -8.30
C LYS A 246 -16.42 -6.26 -8.56
N ARG A 247 -16.38 -7.43 -7.91
CA ARG A 247 -17.44 -8.47 -8.05
C ARG A 247 -18.77 -8.01 -7.48
N MET A 248 -18.77 -7.27 -6.36
CA MET A 248 -19.99 -6.70 -5.78
C MET A 248 -20.64 -5.67 -6.72
N ALA A 249 -19.83 -4.89 -7.43
CA ALA A 249 -20.28 -3.94 -8.45
C ALA A 249 -20.62 -4.60 -9.80
N GLY A 250 -20.52 -5.92 -9.93
CA GLY A 250 -20.83 -6.64 -11.18
C GLY A 250 -19.82 -6.42 -12.30
N VAL A 251 -18.66 -5.82 -12.01
CA VAL A 251 -17.61 -5.52 -13.01
C VAL A 251 -16.39 -6.42 -12.84
N LYS A 252 -15.64 -6.59 -13.91
CA LYS A 252 -14.37 -7.33 -13.90
C LYS A 252 -13.18 -6.40 -13.68
N ASP A 253 -13.22 -5.24 -14.29
CA ASP A 253 -12.17 -4.22 -14.25
C ASP A 253 -12.80 -2.90 -13.74
N SER A 254 -12.00 -2.04 -13.10
CA SER A 254 -12.47 -0.79 -12.50
C SER A 254 -12.60 0.36 -13.51
N SER A 255 -12.12 0.17 -14.74
CA SER A 255 -12.14 1.15 -15.84
C SER A 255 -12.66 0.53 -17.12
#